data_8e50c2a52de13e85b4fee184e7fd9ef6
#
_entry.id   8e50c2a52de13e85b4fee184e7fd9ef6
#
_cell.length_a   1.000
_cell.length_b   1.000
_cell.length_c   1.000
_cell.angle_alpha   90.00
_cell.angle_beta   90.00
_cell.angle_gamma   90.00
#
_symmetry.space_group_name_H-M   'P 1'
#
loop_
_entity.id
_entity.type
_entity.pdbx_description
1 polymer ?
#
loop_
_entity_poly.entity_id
_entity_poly.type
_entity_poly.pdbx_seq_one_letter_code
_entity_poly.pdbx_strand_id
1 'polypeptide(L)'
;ILEASLGYYINPLVSIVLGIVFLKEKLTRMQGAAVLLAAFGVLISAFQYGSVPYIALILAFSFGLYGLAKKRTSLSSAIGLTLETMMIAPVAAIYLLFLSHPEKAQAASGSIGMMVLLFLAGVLTAIPLLLFAEGAKKLPLYQVGILQYIAPTITLCLGVFVYHEPFNSSKVFT
;
A
#
# COMPACT_ATOMS: atom_id res chain seq x y z
N ILE A 1 7.66 -11.91 -4.95
CA ILE A 1 7.30 -11.57 -3.55
C ILE A 1 8.24 -10.50 -3.02
N LEU A 2 9.55 -10.67 -3.13
CA LEU A 2 10.58 -9.76 -2.66
C LEU A 2 10.45 -8.32 -3.19
N GLU A 3 10.24 -8.18 -4.49
CA GLU A 3 10.10 -6.89 -5.14
C GLU A 3 8.85 -6.14 -4.62
N ALA A 4 7.75 -6.86 -4.39
CA ALA A 4 6.55 -6.27 -3.79
C ALA A 4 6.81 -5.80 -2.34
N SER A 5 7.61 -6.55 -1.58
CA SER A 5 7.98 -6.17 -0.20
C SER A 5 8.80 -4.87 -0.18
N LEU A 6 9.74 -4.67 -1.10
CA LEU A 6 10.46 -3.39 -1.25
C LEU A 6 9.49 -2.22 -1.50
N GLY A 7 8.40 -2.45 -2.24
CA GLY A 7 7.38 -1.44 -2.48
C GLY A 7 6.77 -0.90 -1.19
N TYR A 8 6.59 -1.72 -0.17
CA TYR A 8 6.08 -1.27 1.14
C TYR A 8 7.03 -0.34 1.88
N TYR A 9 8.33 -0.44 1.64
CA TYR A 9 9.33 0.47 2.21
C TYR A 9 9.55 1.72 1.37
N ILE A 10 9.41 1.63 0.04
CA ILE A 10 9.54 2.75 -0.88
C ILE A 10 8.30 3.67 -0.81
N ASN A 11 7.11 3.11 -0.67
CA ASN A 11 5.84 3.85 -0.69
C ASN A 11 5.76 4.99 0.35
N PRO A 12 6.15 4.81 1.63
CA PRO A 12 6.20 5.91 2.59
C PRO A 12 7.09 7.07 2.13
N LEU A 13 8.25 6.77 1.55
CA LEU A 13 9.17 7.80 1.04
C LEU A 13 8.55 8.58 -0.12
N VAL A 14 7.91 7.88 -1.06
CA VAL A 14 7.19 8.53 -2.17
C VAL A 14 6.09 9.45 -1.64
N SER A 15 5.31 9.01 -0.67
CA SER A 15 4.26 9.82 -0.04
C SER A 15 4.83 11.08 0.60
N ILE A 16 5.95 10.98 1.32
CA ILE A 16 6.64 12.11 1.94
C ILE A 16 7.15 13.09 0.87
N VAL A 17 7.82 12.59 -0.16
CA VAL A 17 8.33 13.41 -1.26
C VAL A 17 7.19 14.15 -1.98
N LEU A 18 6.08 13.46 -2.26
CA LEU A 18 4.91 14.08 -2.88
C LEU A 18 4.30 15.16 -1.97
N GLY A 19 4.26 14.96 -0.65
CA GLY A 19 3.83 15.96 0.32
C GLY A 19 4.70 17.22 0.28
N ILE A 20 6.02 17.05 0.27
CA ILE A 20 6.96 18.17 0.22
C ILE A 20 6.87 18.92 -1.12
N VAL A 21 6.91 18.18 -2.24
CA VAL A 21 7.00 18.78 -3.59
C VAL A 21 5.68 19.40 -4.02
N PHE A 22 4.57 18.67 -3.91
CA PHE A 22 3.28 19.11 -4.45
C PHE A 22 2.42 19.89 -3.47
N LEU A 23 2.55 19.61 -2.17
CA LEU A 23 1.76 20.28 -1.13
C LEU A 23 2.57 21.30 -0.35
N LYS A 24 3.88 21.43 -0.66
CA LYS A 24 4.83 22.35 0.00
C LYS A 24 4.86 22.16 1.53
N GLU A 25 4.67 20.92 1.97
CA GLU A 25 4.72 20.55 3.38
C GLU A 25 6.15 20.70 3.92
N LYS A 26 6.28 21.21 5.14
CA LYS A 26 7.59 21.46 5.75
C LYS A 26 7.88 20.40 6.82
N LEU A 27 9.01 19.76 6.72
CA LEU A 27 9.54 18.85 7.73
C LEU A 27 10.31 19.63 8.81
N THR A 28 10.22 19.20 10.04
CA THR A 28 11.18 19.61 11.06
C THR A 28 12.53 18.98 10.81
N ARG A 29 13.61 19.54 11.40
CA ARG A 29 14.97 19.00 11.24
C ARG A 29 15.07 17.53 11.64
N MET A 30 14.41 17.15 12.73
CA MET A 30 14.37 15.75 13.21
C MET A 30 13.64 14.83 12.23
N GLN A 31 12.50 15.26 11.70
CA GLN A 31 11.76 14.50 10.68
C GLN A 31 12.56 14.36 9.39
N GLY A 32 13.23 15.42 8.96
CA GLY A 32 14.10 15.38 7.79
C GLY A 32 15.25 14.38 7.96
N ALA A 33 15.90 14.37 9.13
CA ALA A 33 16.95 13.40 9.43
C ALA A 33 16.43 11.96 9.43
N ALA A 34 15.25 11.70 10.04
CA ALA A 34 14.63 10.38 10.03
C ALA A 34 14.28 9.90 8.61
N VAL A 35 13.73 10.80 7.77
CA VAL A 35 13.41 10.49 6.37
C VAL A 35 14.67 10.19 5.55
N LEU A 36 15.75 10.95 5.75
CA LEU A 36 17.03 10.67 5.10
C LEU A 36 17.62 9.32 5.52
N LEU A 37 17.53 8.98 6.79
CA LEU A 37 17.99 7.68 7.29
C LEU A 37 17.16 6.53 6.67
N ALA A 38 15.84 6.68 6.61
CA ALA A 38 14.95 5.71 5.96
C ALA A 38 15.25 5.57 4.46
N ALA A 39 15.46 6.69 3.76
CA ALA A 39 15.83 6.70 2.34
C ALA A 39 17.16 5.97 2.11
N PHE A 40 18.14 6.17 2.99
CA PHE A 40 19.43 5.49 2.92
C PHE A 40 19.26 3.97 3.10
N GLY A 41 18.45 3.53 4.08
CA GLY A 41 18.13 2.11 4.27
C GLY A 41 17.46 1.48 3.04
N VAL A 42 16.48 2.16 2.45
CA VAL A 42 15.81 1.70 1.23
C VAL A 42 16.76 1.63 0.04
N LEU A 43 17.67 2.61 -0.11
CA LEU A 43 18.68 2.57 -1.18
C LEU A 43 19.61 1.38 -1.04
N ILE A 44 20.11 1.09 0.18
CA ILE A 44 20.95 -0.10 0.43
C ILE A 44 20.18 -1.36 0.01
N SER A 45 18.92 -1.49 0.42
CA SER A 45 18.09 -2.64 0.08
C SER A 45 17.88 -2.78 -1.43
N ALA A 46 17.63 -1.66 -2.13
CA ALA A 46 17.47 -1.64 -3.58
C ALA A 46 18.76 -2.04 -4.31
N PHE A 47 19.93 -1.60 -3.82
CA PHE A 47 21.22 -2.01 -4.38
C PHE A 47 21.50 -3.50 -4.17
N GLN A 48 21.13 -4.05 -3.00
CA GLN A 48 21.30 -5.48 -2.70
C GLN A 48 20.37 -6.36 -3.54
N TYR A 49 19.25 -5.83 -3.99
CA TYR A 49 18.33 -6.51 -4.89
C TYR A 49 18.96 -6.81 -6.28
N GLY A 50 19.97 -6.06 -6.67
CA GLY A 50 20.78 -6.31 -7.87
C GLY A 50 20.13 -5.97 -9.21
N SER A 51 18.88 -5.53 -9.21
CA SER A 51 18.15 -5.05 -10.40
C SER A 51 17.21 -3.90 -10.01
N VAL A 52 16.75 -3.11 -10.99
CA VAL A 52 15.79 -2.04 -10.71
C VAL A 52 14.44 -2.64 -10.35
N PRO A 53 13.90 -2.38 -9.13
CA PRO A 53 12.65 -2.98 -8.67
C PRO A 53 11.44 -2.24 -9.29
N TYR A 54 11.15 -2.48 -10.57
CA TYR A 54 10.12 -1.76 -11.32
C TYR A 54 8.72 -1.91 -10.70
N ILE A 55 8.36 -3.12 -10.25
CA ILE A 55 7.05 -3.39 -9.64
C ILE A 55 6.92 -2.61 -8.33
N ALA A 56 7.95 -2.60 -7.49
CA ALA A 56 7.99 -1.84 -6.26
C ALA A 56 7.82 -0.33 -6.50
N LEU A 57 8.50 0.20 -7.50
CA LEU A 57 8.41 1.61 -7.87
C LEU A 57 7.01 1.97 -8.38
N ILE A 58 6.45 1.16 -9.30
CA ILE A 58 5.10 1.39 -9.84
C ILE A 58 4.07 1.37 -8.71
N LEU A 59 4.13 0.38 -7.81
CA LEU A 59 3.23 0.29 -6.65
C LEU A 59 3.37 1.50 -5.73
N ALA A 60 4.60 1.88 -5.38
CA ALA A 60 4.87 3.00 -4.49
C ALA A 60 4.40 4.33 -5.08
N PHE A 61 4.68 4.60 -6.36
CA PHE A 61 4.20 5.81 -7.02
C PHE A 61 2.68 5.82 -7.18
N SER A 62 2.07 4.71 -7.60
CA SER A 62 0.60 4.61 -7.74
C SER A 62 -0.10 4.89 -6.41
N PHE A 63 0.38 4.29 -5.32
CA PHE A 63 -0.22 4.48 -4.01
C PHE A 63 0.06 5.87 -3.43
N GLY A 64 1.26 6.41 -3.63
CA GLY A 64 1.60 7.78 -3.26
C GLY A 64 0.75 8.82 -3.98
N LEU A 65 0.55 8.66 -5.30
CA LEU A 65 -0.33 9.51 -6.11
C LEU A 65 -1.79 9.36 -5.68
N TYR A 66 -2.24 8.16 -5.32
CA TYR A 66 -3.56 7.94 -4.76
C TYR A 66 -3.75 8.75 -3.45
N GLY A 67 -2.79 8.71 -2.53
CA GLY A 67 -2.81 9.51 -1.31
C GLY A 67 -2.87 11.01 -1.58
N LEU A 68 -2.08 11.50 -2.55
CA LEU A 68 -2.10 12.89 -2.98
C LEU A 68 -3.46 13.28 -3.59
N ALA A 69 -4.06 12.44 -4.43
CA ALA A 69 -5.38 12.66 -5.02
C ALA A 69 -6.46 12.72 -3.93
N LYS A 70 -6.43 11.78 -2.97
CA LYS A 70 -7.35 11.77 -1.82
C LYS A 70 -7.24 13.04 -0.99
N LYS A 71 -6.05 13.57 -0.78
CA LYS A 71 -5.85 14.81 -0.04
C LYS A 71 -6.40 16.04 -0.77
N ARG A 72 -6.34 16.05 -2.10
CA ARG A 72 -6.80 17.17 -2.92
C ARG A 72 -8.30 17.17 -3.24
N THR A 73 -8.97 16.02 -3.09
CA THR A 73 -10.41 15.92 -3.36
C THR A 73 -11.23 16.48 -2.22
N SER A 74 -12.30 17.21 -2.55
CA SER A 74 -13.29 17.73 -1.60
C SER A 74 -14.36 16.72 -1.19
N LEU A 75 -14.48 15.59 -1.93
CA LEU A 75 -15.46 14.54 -1.65
C LEU A 75 -15.19 13.89 -0.30
N SER A 76 -16.21 13.47 0.43
CA SER A 76 -16.00 12.64 1.62
C SER A 76 -15.31 11.32 1.26
N SER A 77 -14.58 10.73 2.21
CA SER A 77 -13.81 9.49 1.96
C SER A 77 -14.72 8.35 1.52
N ALA A 78 -15.92 8.25 2.09
CA ALA A 78 -16.91 7.24 1.73
C ALA A 78 -17.44 7.44 0.30
N ILE A 79 -17.84 8.67 -0.06
CA ILE A 79 -18.32 8.98 -1.41
C ILE A 79 -17.20 8.72 -2.44
N GLY A 80 -15.98 9.16 -2.14
CA GLY A 80 -14.83 8.96 -3.02
C GLY A 80 -14.58 7.46 -3.28
N LEU A 81 -14.56 6.63 -2.23
CA LEU A 81 -14.35 5.19 -2.38
C LEU A 81 -15.50 4.52 -3.15
N THR A 82 -16.74 4.95 -2.90
CA THR A 82 -17.92 4.44 -3.63
C THR A 82 -17.81 4.74 -5.13
N LEU A 83 -17.47 5.97 -5.50
CA LEU A 83 -17.30 6.35 -6.90
C LEU A 83 -16.17 5.55 -7.58
N GLU A 84 -15.02 5.39 -6.92
CA GLU A 84 -13.91 4.59 -7.42
C GLU A 84 -14.33 3.14 -7.65
N THR A 85 -15.03 2.54 -6.69
CA THR A 85 -15.54 1.18 -6.81
C THR A 85 -16.56 1.06 -7.94
N MET A 86 -17.48 2.02 -8.08
CA MET A 86 -18.48 2.06 -9.17
C MET A 86 -17.82 2.17 -10.56
N MET A 87 -16.71 2.90 -10.66
CA MET A 87 -15.97 3.01 -11.93
C MET A 87 -15.25 1.71 -12.30
N ILE A 88 -14.75 0.97 -11.33
CA ILE A 88 -14.04 -0.29 -11.54
C ILE A 88 -14.99 -1.48 -11.68
N ALA A 89 -16.15 -1.45 -11.04
CA ALA A 89 -17.10 -2.56 -11.00
C ALA A 89 -17.49 -3.09 -12.41
N PRO A 90 -17.82 -2.25 -13.42
CA PRO A 90 -18.14 -2.76 -14.75
C PRO A 90 -16.94 -3.46 -15.42
N VAL A 91 -15.72 -2.95 -15.24
CA VAL A 91 -14.51 -3.57 -15.77
C VAL A 91 -14.28 -4.93 -15.11
N ALA A 92 -14.44 -5.00 -13.80
CA ALA A 92 -14.34 -6.25 -13.03
C ALA A 92 -15.44 -7.25 -13.47
N ALA A 93 -16.67 -6.79 -13.68
CA ALA A 93 -17.76 -7.63 -14.15
C ALA A 93 -17.49 -8.19 -15.56
N ILE A 94 -17.01 -7.37 -16.49
CA ILE A 94 -16.60 -7.79 -17.83
C ILE A 94 -15.48 -8.83 -17.73
N TYR A 95 -14.47 -8.59 -16.90
CA TYR A 95 -13.38 -9.54 -16.69
C TYR A 95 -13.90 -10.89 -16.18
N LEU A 96 -14.77 -10.88 -15.18
CA LEU A 96 -15.33 -12.10 -14.61
C LEU A 96 -16.21 -12.85 -15.62
N LEU A 97 -16.99 -12.15 -16.44
CA LEU A 97 -17.91 -12.77 -17.38
C LEU A 97 -17.20 -13.33 -18.62
N PHE A 98 -16.19 -12.65 -19.14
CA PHE A 98 -15.61 -12.95 -20.45
C PHE A 98 -14.19 -13.51 -20.41
N LEU A 99 -13.38 -13.19 -19.39
CA LEU A 99 -11.98 -13.60 -19.32
C LEU A 99 -11.72 -14.68 -18.26
N SER A 100 -12.60 -14.87 -17.26
CA SER A 100 -12.41 -15.93 -16.28
C SER A 100 -12.76 -17.28 -16.90
N HIS A 101 -11.83 -18.24 -16.75
CA HIS A 101 -12.11 -19.62 -17.15
C HIS A 101 -13.34 -20.15 -16.41
N PRO A 102 -14.29 -20.81 -17.10
CA PRO A 102 -15.53 -21.32 -16.49
C PRO A 102 -15.30 -22.17 -15.24
N GLU A 103 -14.23 -22.96 -15.22
CA GLU A 103 -13.86 -23.80 -14.08
C GLU A 103 -13.52 -23.01 -12.81
N LYS A 104 -12.85 -21.84 -12.96
CA LYS A 104 -12.50 -20.98 -11.82
C LYS A 104 -13.71 -20.19 -11.31
N ALA A 105 -14.57 -19.75 -12.21
CA ALA A 105 -15.82 -19.07 -11.87
C ALA A 105 -16.78 -20.02 -11.13
N GLN A 106 -16.88 -21.28 -11.55
CA GLN A 106 -17.68 -22.32 -10.89
C GLN A 106 -17.15 -22.68 -9.50
N ALA A 107 -15.83 -22.78 -9.33
CA ALA A 107 -15.22 -23.02 -8.02
C ALA A 107 -15.50 -21.89 -7.02
N ALA A 108 -15.56 -20.64 -7.50
CA ALA A 108 -15.88 -19.49 -6.64
C ALA A 108 -17.38 -19.36 -6.31
N SER A 109 -18.27 -19.79 -7.21
CA SER A 109 -19.73 -19.67 -7.05
C SER A 109 -20.41 -20.88 -6.39
N GLY A 110 -19.68 -21.99 -6.21
CA GLY A 110 -20.27 -23.27 -5.81
C GLY A 110 -20.53 -23.45 -4.30
N SER A 111 -20.00 -22.59 -3.42
CA SER A 111 -20.16 -22.73 -1.97
C SER A 111 -20.60 -21.43 -1.32
N ILE A 112 -21.65 -21.49 -0.50
CA ILE A 112 -22.09 -20.35 0.35
C ILE A 112 -20.93 -19.82 1.19
N GLY A 113 -20.08 -20.72 1.73
CA GLY A 113 -18.89 -20.34 2.49
C GLY A 113 -17.93 -19.48 1.69
N MET A 114 -17.68 -19.77 0.41
CA MET A 114 -16.82 -18.98 -0.46
C MET A 114 -17.43 -17.60 -0.74
N MET A 115 -18.73 -17.50 -0.96
CA MET A 115 -19.42 -16.21 -1.13
C MET A 115 -19.31 -15.33 0.11
N VAL A 116 -19.48 -15.91 1.30
CA VAL A 116 -19.31 -15.20 2.57
C VAL A 116 -17.87 -14.72 2.74
N LEU A 117 -16.87 -15.55 2.43
CA LEU A 117 -15.46 -15.16 2.49
C LEU A 117 -15.12 -14.02 1.52
N LEU A 118 -15.63 -14.06 0.30
CA LEU A 118 -15.44 -12.98 -0.68
C LEU A 118 -16.08 -11.67 -0.22
N PHE A 119 -17.30 -11.74 0.34
CA PHE A 119 -17.96 -10.57 0.90
C PHE A 119 -17.16 -9.98 2.08
N LEU A 120 -16.73 -10.83 3.02
CA LEU A 120 -15.92 -10.42 4.15
C LEU A 120 -14.57 -9.82 3.71
N ALA A 121 -13.92 -10.39 2.69
CA ALA A 121 -12.70 -9.85 2.12
C ALA A 121 -12.90 -8.42 1.60
N GLY A 122 -14.03 -8.15 0.93
CA GLY A 122 -14.40 -6.81 0.47
C GLY A 122 -14.55 -5.82 1.64
N VAL A 123 -15.27 -6.20 2.68
CA VAL A 123 -15.47 -5.37 3.89
C VAL A 123 -14.14 -5.11 4.60
N LEU A 124 -13.34 -6.17 4.82
CA LEU A 124 -12.03 -6.07 5.47
C LEU A 124 -11.04 -5.20 4.69
N THR A 125 -11.17 -5.12 3.36
CA THR A 125 -10.36 -4.24 2.51
C THR A 125 -10.88 -2.81 2.52
N ALA A 126 -12.19 -2.62 2.52
CA ALA A 126 -12.81 -1.29 2.47
C ALA A 126 -12.52 -0.47 3.73
N ILE A 127 -12.53 -1.09 4.91
CA ILE A 127 -12.30 -0.40 6.19
C ILE A 127 -10.92 0.29 6.24
N PRO A 128 -9.78 -0.39 6.01
CA PRO A 128 -8.47 0.27 5.98
C PRO A 128 -8.36 1.34 4.91
N LEU A 129 -8.95 1.15 3.73
CA LEU A 129 -8.94 2.15 2.66
C LEU A 129 -9.70 3.41 3.03
N LEU A 130 -10.86 3.29 3.70
CA LEU A 130 -11.61 4.43 4.23
C LEU A 130 -10.83 5.17 5.31
N LEU A 131 -10.23 4.45 6.25
CA LEU A 131 -9.40 5.03 7.30
C LEU A 131 -8.16 5.73 6.73
N PHE A 132 -7.50 5.13 5.76
CA PHE A 132 -6.39 5.76 5.04
C PHE A 132 -6.82 7.03 4.33
N ALA A 133 -7.93 6.99 3.58
CA ALA A 133 -8.44 8.15 2.87
C ALA A 133 -8.82 9.30 3.81
N GLU A 134 -9.40 8.98 4.96
CA GLU A 134 -9.73 9.95 5.99
C GLU A 134 -8.48 10.54 6.65
N GLY A 135 -7.49 9.69 6.96
CA GLY A 135 -6.18 10.10 7.48
C GLY A 135 -5.42 11.01 6.52
N ALA A 136 -5.38 10.64 5.23
CA ALA A 136 -4.71 11.43 4.19
C ALA A 136 -5.31 12.84 4.03
N LYS A 137 -6.60 13.01 4.31
CA LYS A 137 -7.26 14.32 4.28
C LYS A 137 -6.95 15.19 5.49
N LYS A 138 -6.93 14.58 6.67
CA LYS A 138 -6.79 15.30 7.94
C LYS A 138 -5.35 15.60 8.31
N LEU A 139 -4.42 14.70 7.93
CA LEU A 139 -3.01 14.81 8.26
C LEU A 139 -2.20 15.35 7.09
N PRO A 140 -1.07 16.03 7.32
CA PRO A 140 -0.08 16.27 6.28
C PRO A 140 0.36 14.96 5.63
N LEU A 141 0.61 14.96 4.31
CA LEU A 141 0.92 13.74 3.58
C LEU A 141 2.24 13.12 4.03
N TYR A 142 3.21 13.94 4.46
CA TYR A 142 4.45 13.43 5.05
C TYR A 142 4.22 12.66 6.36
N GLN A 143 3.24 13.07 7.19
CA GLN A 143 2.90 12.32 8.41
C GLN A 143 2.24 10.99 8.08
N VAL A 144 1.35 10.97 7.09
CA VAL A 144 0.76 9.72 6.58
C VAL A 144 1.87 8.79 6.10
N GLY A 145 2.85 9.29 5.35
CA GLY A 145 4.02 8.52 4.92
C GLY A 145 4.81 7.96 6.11
N ILE A 146 5.08 8.74 7.14
CA ILE A 146 5.80 8.25 8.34
C ILE A 146 4.99 7.14 9.03
N LEU A 147 3.68 7.31 9.19
CA LEU A 147 2.81 6.31 9.81
C LEU A 147 2.75 4.99 9.02
N GLN A 148 2.91 5.03 7.71
CA GLN A 148 2.93 3.83 6.88
C GLN A 148 4.09 2.88 7.21
N TYR A 149 5.19 3.36 7.83
CA TYR A 149 6.27 2.49 8.30
C TYR A 149 5.88 1.58 9.47
N ILE A 150 4.76 1.85 10.15
CA ILE A 150 4.28 1.01 11.25
C ILE A 150 3.96 -0.41 10.75
N ALA A 151 3.31 -0.54 9.60
CA ALA A 151 2.89 -1.83 9.06
C ALA A 151 4.09 -2.77 8.77
N PRO A 152 5.11 -2.38 7.97
CA PRO A 152 6.26 -3.24 7.75
C PRO A 152 7.07 -3.50 9.03
N THR A 153 7.09 -2.55 9.98
CA THR A 153 7.73 -2.76 11.28
C THR A 153 7.02 -3.83 12.10
N ILE A 154 5.69 -3.80 12.18
CA ILE A 154 4.91 -4.84 12.84
C ILE A 154 5.12 -6.19 12.17
N THR A 155 5.10 -6.25 10.83
CA THR A 155 5.32 -7.47 10.08
C THR A 155 6.70 -8.06 10.37
N LEU A 156 7.74 -7.23 10.41
CA LEU A 156 9.10 -7.64 10.78
C LEU A 156 9.14 -8.19 12.21
N CYS A 157 8.54 -7.49 13.17
CA CYS A 157 8.48 -7.94 14.56
C CYS A 157 7.76 -9.31 14.67
N LEU A 158 6.65 -9.49 13.99
CA LEU A 158 5.93 -10.76 13.97
C LEU A 158 6.79 -11.87 13.35
N GLY A 159 7.47 -11.61 12.23
CA GLY A 159 8.39 -12.56 11.60
C GLY A 159 9.47 -13.06 12.56
N VAL A 160 10.12 -12.12 13.24
CA VAL A 160 11.23 -12.44 14.16
C VAL A 160 10.75 -13.09 15.45
N PHE A 161 9.75 -12.49 16.13
CA PHE A 161 9.41 -12.89 17.50
C PHE A 161 8.33 -13.99 17.56
N VAL A 162 7.43 -14.05 16.57
CA VAL A 162 6.33 -15.03 16.56
C VAL A 162 6.67 -16.23 15.69
N TYR A 163 7.18 -15.98 14.49
CA TYR A 163 7.51 -17.05 13.54
C TYR A 163 8.95 -17.56 13.68
N HIS A 164 9.75 -16.94 14.56
CA HIS A 164 11.15 -17.31 14.79
C HIS A 164 11.97 -17.45 13.50
N GLU A 165 11.66 -16.61 12.51
CA GLU A 165 12.43 -16.59 11.27
C GLU A 165 13.88 -16.20 11.59
N PRO A 166 14.88 -16.96 11.09
CA PRO A 166 16.28 -16.65 11.37
C PRO A 166 16.61 -15.28 10.83
N PHE A 167 17.03 -14.37 11.73
CA PHE A 167 17.46 -13.02 11.41
C PHE A 167 18.82 -13.09 10.71
N ASN A 168 18.82 -13.51 9.47
CA ASN A 168 20.01 -13.49 8.65
C ASN A 168 20.05 -12.13 7.94
N SER A 169 21.11 -11.35 8.15
CA SER A 169 21.25 -10.02 7.54
C SER A 169 21.09 -10.01 6.03
N SER A 170 21.28 -11.16 5.37
CA SER A 170 20.95 -11.34 3.95
C SER A 170 19.47 -11.58 3.68
N LYS A 171 18.64 -11.96 4.69
CA LYS A 171 17.20 -12.23 4.54
C LYS A 171 16.29 -11.12 5.08
N VAL A 172 16.82 -10.18 5.85
CA VAL A 172 16.09 -8.95 6.24
C VAL A 172 15.74 -8.13 5.00
N PHE A 173 16.46 -8.39 3.93
CA PHE A 173 16.34 -7.74 2.63
C PHE A 173 15.93 -8.72 1.52
N THR A 174 15.58 -9.95 1.82
CA THR A 174 14.95 -10.90 0.93
C THR A 174 13.52 -11.17 1.33
#